data_9f769c1335487c56856155b371c5846c
#
_entry.id   9f769c1335487c56856155b371c5846c
#
_cell.length_a   1.000
_cell.length_b   1.000
_cell.length_c   1.000
_cell.angle_alpha   90.00
_cell.angle_beta   90.00
_cell.angle_gamma   90.00
#
_symmetry.space_group_name_H-M   'P 1'
#
loop_
_entity.id
_entity.type
_entity.pdbx_description
1 polymer ?
#
loop_
_entity_poly.entity_id
_entity_poly.type
_entity_poly.pdbx_seq_one_letter_code
_entity_poly.pdbx_strand_id
1 'polypeptide(L)'
;VKHSLHVLIRVGSHPGPVRVEAEGCLTAASATDLIRIIDHGARLDGCSRVWVDLFSLDHMDLSGVAALKDHARRHQAVAPHLPRLEIFAPTMPRPCDAAVCVHPFAGTDFSVAAVTR
;
A
#
# COMPACT_ATOMS: atom_id res chain seq x y z
N VAL A 1 -14.65 3.07 -12.68
CA VAL A 1 -14.14 2.84 -11.31
C VAL A 1 -13.56 1.45 -11.22
N LYS A 2 -12.34 1.35 -10.75
CA LYS A 2 -11.67 0.06 -10.52
C LYS A 2 -12.07 -0.50 -9.17
N HIS A 3 -12.53 -1.74 -9.16
CA HIS A 3 -12.89 -2.45 -7.93
C HIS A 3 -11.80 -3.40 -7.44
N SER A 4 -10.83 -3.73 -8.28
CA SER A 4 -9.62 -4.43 -7.85
C SER A 4 -8.61 -3.42 -7.33
N LEU A 5 -7.66 -3.89 -6.54
CA LEU A 5 -6.55 -3.08 -6.08
C LEU A 5 -5.42 -3.17 -7.10
N HIS A 6 -4.92 -2.04 -7.53
CA HIS A 6 -3.76 -1.93 -8.41
C HIS A 6 -2.64 -1.21 -7.68
N VAL A 7 -1.47 -1.82 -7.59
CA VAL A 7 -0.35 -1.30 -6.82
C VAL A 7 0.86 -1.08 -7.73
N LEU A 8 1.48 0.09 -7.60
CA LEU A 8 2.69 0.44 -8.31
C LEU A 8 3.79 0.78 -7.31
N ILE A 9 4.92 0.12 -7.41
CA ILE A 9 6.11 0.45 -6.62
C ILE A 9 7.03 1.31 -7.47
N ARG A 10 7.36 2.50 -6.96
CA ARG A 10 8.32 3.40 -7.60
C ARG A 10 9.61 3.43 -6.81
N VAL A 11 10.70 3.11 -7.48
CA VAL A 11 12.05 3.12 -6.91
C VAL A 11 12.83 4.24 -7.57
N GLY A 12 13.24 5.20 -6.77
CA GLY A 12 14.04 6.34 -7.26
C GLY A 12 15.54 6.07 -7.19
N SER A 13 16.30 7.16 -7.11
CA SER A 13 17.75 7.09 -6.98
C SER A 13 18.17 6.47 -5.65
N HIS A 14 19.31 5.84 -5.63
CA HIS A 14 19.89 5.12 -4.50
C HIS A 14 20.88 5.98 -3.73
N PRO A 15 20.90 5.92 -2.35
CA PRO A 15 19.82 5.42 -1.53
C PRO A 15 18.64 6.40 -1.48
N GLY A 16 17.44 5.91 -1.27
CA GLY A 16 16.28 6.78 -1.26
C GLY A 16 14.99 6.07 -0.88
N PRO A 17 13.88 6.81 -0.82
CA PRO A 17 12.60 6.24 -0.49
C PRO A 17 12.07 5.37 -1.62
N VAL A 18 11.29 4.36 -1.24
CA VAL A 18 10.46 3.56 -2.14
C VAL A 18 9.03 4.04 -1.97
N ARG A 19 8.35 4.35 -3.06
CA ARG A 19 6.97 4.78 -3.05
C ARG A 19 6.06 3.65 -3.50
N VAL A 20 5.06 3.35 -2.69
CA VAL A 20 4.03 2.35 -3.02
C VAL A 20 2.73 3.11 -3.26
N GLU A 21 2.26 3.14 -4.49
CA GLU A 21 1.02 3.81 -4.88
C GLU A 21 -0.07 2.77 -5.10
N ALA A 22 -1.24 2.99 -4.51
CA ALA A 22 -2.38 2.09 -4.66
C ALA A 22 -3.54 2.80 -5.33
N GLU A 23 -4.20 2.12 -6.28
CA GLU A 23 -5.40 2.58 -6.96
C GLU A 23 -6.49 1.52 -6.86
N GLY A 24 -7.74 1.92 -7.00
CA GLY A 24 -8.88 1.03 -6.97
C GLY A 24 -9.52 0.96 -5.60
N CYS A 25 -9.81 -0.25 -5.11
CA CYS A 25 -10.51 -0.46 -3.85
C CYS A 25 -9.62 -1.11 -2.82
N LEU A 26 -9.55 -0.49 -1.64
CA LEU A 26 -8.88 -1.06 -0.49
C LEU A 26 -9.92 -1.60 0.50
N THR A 27 -9.89 -2.91 0.71
CA THR A 27 -10.73 -3.61 1.69
C THR A 27 -9.83 -4.34 2.68
N ALA A 28 -10.41 -4.95 3.71
CA ALA A 28 -9.63 -5.80 4.63
C ALA A 28 -8.92 -6.93 3.88
N ALA A 29 -9.57 -7.50 2.86
CA ALA A 29 -8.99 -8.58 2.06
C ALA A 29 -7.82 -8.10 1.20
N SER A 30 -7.98 -7.00 0.46
CA SER A 30 -6.91 -6.48 -0.39
C SER A 30 -5.78 -5.83 0.41
N ALA A 31 -6.04 -5.39 1.64
CA ALA A 31 -5.00 -4.87 2.53
C ALA A 31 -3.93 -5.92 2.83
N THR A 32 -4.29 -7.19 2.94
CA THR A 32 -3.33 -8.28 3.14
C THR A 32 -2.32 -8.36 2.00
N ASP A 33 -2.79 -8.24 0.76
CA ASP A 33 -1.91 -8.25 -0.42
C ASP A 33 -1.04 -7.00 -0.45
N LEU A 34 -1.61 -5.85 -0.14
CA LEU A 34 -0.88 -4.59 -0.10
C LEU A 34 0.24 -4.63 0.95
N ILE A 35 -0.02 -5.20 2.12
CA ILE A 35 0.98 -5.38 3.17
C ILE A 35 2.16 -6.21 2.68
N ARG A 36 1.92 -7.29 1.95
CA ARG A 36 2.99 -8.10 1.37
C ARG A 36 3.85 -7.31 0.39
N ILE A 37 3.21 -6.48 -0.42
CA ILE A 37 3.90 -5.63 -1.40
C ILE A 37 4.74 -4.57 -0.68
N ILE A 38 4.21 -3.96 0.38
CA ILE A 38 4.92 -2.99 1.21
C ILE A 38 6.17 -3.63 1.83
N ASP A 39 6.03 -4.82 2.40
CA ASP A 39 7.15 -5.53 3.01
C ASP A 39 8.23 -5.87 1.97
N HIS A 40 7.83 -6.22 0.77
CA HIS A 40 8.76 -6.43 -0.34
C HIS A 40 9.51 -5.16 -0.69
N GLY A 41 8.81 -4.04 -0.80
CA GLY A 41 9.42 -2.74 -1.08
C GLY A 41 10.42 -2.31 0.01
N ALA A 42 10.11 -2.57 1.26
CA ALA A 42 10.98 -2.24 2.39
C ALA A 42 12.31 -3.00 2.38
N ARG A 43 12.37 -4.15 1.70
CA ARG A 43 13.56 -4.99 1.61
C ARG A 43 14.41 -4.74 0.38
N LEU A 44 14.01 -3.80 -0.47
CA LEU A 44 14.81 -3.44 -1.64
C LEU A 44 16.11 -2.74 -1.22
N ASP A 45 17.18 -3.02 -1.94
CA ASP A 45 18.50 -2.44 -1.65
C ASP A 45 18.45 -0.92 -1.73
N GLY A 46 19.07 -0.27 -0.74
CA GLY A 46 19.14 1.18 -0.68
C GLY A 46 17.85 1.87 -0.26
N CYS A 47 16.83 1.12 0.13
CA CYS A 47 15.59 1.70 0.61
C CYS A 47 15.79 2.38 1.98
N SER A 48 15.53 3.68 2.05
CA SER A 48 15.64 4.43 3.30
C SER A 48 14.28 4.56 4.01
N ARG A 49 13.20 4.63 3.25
CA ARG A 49 11.82 4.76 3.75
C ARG A 49 10.87 4.13 2.76
N VAL A 50 9.70 3.74 3.23
CA VAL A 50 8.60 3.32 2.36
C VAL A 50 7.45 4.31 2.54
N TRP A 51 7.06 4.97 1.46
CA TRP A 51 5.92 5.87 1.42
C TRP A 51 4.76 5.17 0.75
N VAL A 52 3.70 4.94 1.51
CA VAL A 52 2.48 4.30 1.01
C VAL A 52 1.46 5.39 0.71
N ASP A 53 1.19 5.59 -0.58
CA ASP A 53 0.29 6.63 -1.06
C ASP A 53 -1.08 6.01 -1.39
N LEU A 54 -2.10 6.39 -0.63
CA LEU A 54 -3.46 5.91 -0.78
C LEU A 54 -4.40 6.99 -1.35
N PHE A 55 -3.88 8.13 -1.77
CA PHE A 55 -4.71 9.22 -2.28
C PHE A 55 -5.37 8.91 -3.62
N SER A 56 -4.83 7.97 -4.38
CA SER A 56 -5.38 7.57 -5.69
C SER A 56 -6.42 6.46 -5.60
N LEU A 57 -6.77 6.00 -4.40
CA LEU A 57 -7.81 5.00 -4.22
C LEU A 57 -9.18 5.58 -4.58
N ASP A 58 -9.97 4.81 -5.33
CA ASP A 58 -11.37 5.16 -5.62
C ASP A 58 -12.26 4.91 -4.42
N HIS A 59 -12.03 3.78 -3.75
CA HIS A 59 -12.76 3.38 -2.55
C HIS A 59 -11.80 2.88 -1.47
N MET A 60 -12.16 3.11 -0.22
CA MET A 60 -11.31 2.79 0.90
C MET A 60 -12.15 2.46 2.12
N ASP A 61 -12.11 1.20 2.57
CA ASP A 61 -12.78 0.78 3.78
C ASP A 61 -11.94 1.11 5.02
N LEU A 62 -12.61 1.48 6.09
CA LEU A 62 -11.94 1.72 7.37
C LEU A 62 -11.15 0.51 7.85
N SER A 63 -11.67 -0.69 7.66
CA SER A 63 -10.98 -1.93 8.04
C SER A 63 -9.69 -2.13 7.29
N GLY A 64 -9.64 -1.78 5.99
CA GLY A 64 -8.43 -1.85 5.20
C GLY A 64 -7.37 -0.86 5.66
N VAL A 65 -7.77 0.37 5.91
CA VAL A 65 -6.86 1.41 6.41
C VAL A 65 -6.35 1.08 7.81
N ALA A 66 -7.22 0.59 8.67
CA ALA A 66 -6.85 0.20 10.03
C ALA A 66 -5.81 -0.93 10.01
N ALA A 67 -5.97 -1.91 9.11
CA ALA A 67 -5.01 -3.00 8.95
C ALA A 67 -3.62 -2.47 8.53
N LEU A 68 -3.57 -1.51 7.61
CA LEU A 68 -2.31 -0.90 7.18
C LEU A 68 -1.64 -0.11 8.29
N LYS A 69 -2.40 0.70 9.02
CA LYS A 69 -1.86 1.50 10.12
C LYS A 69 -1.36 0.62 11.26
N ASP A 70 -2.08 -0.44 11.56
CA ASP A 70 -1.68 -1.41 12.57
C ASP A 70 -0.39 -2.14 12.15
N HIS A 71 -0.29 -2.52 10.88
CA HIS A 71 0.92 -3.13 10.34
C HIS A 71 2.13 -2.19 10.46
N ALA A 72 1.96 -0.91 10.14
CA ALA A 72 3.03 0.08 10.23
C ALA A 72 3.54 0.22 11.67
N ARG A 73 2.64 0.23 12.66
CA ARG A 73 3.01 0.29 14.08
C ARG A 73 3.78 -0.96 14.50
N ARG A 74 3.30 -2.13 14.13
CA ARG A 74 3.96 -3.41 14.47
C ARG A 74 5.30 -3.53 13.79
N HIS A 75 5.41 -3.09 12.54
CA HIS A 75 6.65 -3.10 11.78
C HIS A 75 7.75 -2.33 12.52
N GLN A 76 7.44 -1.14 13.02
CA GLN A 76 8.42 -0.33 13.76
C GLN A 76 8.81 -0.94 15.10
N ALA A 77 7.85 -1.57 15.80
CA ALA A 77 8.11 -2.18 17.09
C ALA A 77 8.95 -3.46 16.99
N VAL A 78 8.69 -4.28 15.95
CA VAL A 78 9.32 -5.60 15.82
C VAL A 78 10.60 -5.56 15.00
N ALA A 79 10.68 -4.67 14.03
CA ALA A 79 11.82 -4.58 13.12
C ALA A 79 12.32 -3.13 12.97
N PRO A 80 12.85 -2.51 14.04
CA PRO A 80 13.27 -1.11 14.01
C PRO A 80 14.44 -0.84 13.06
N HIS A 81 15.15 -1.91 12.64
CA HIS A 81 16.28 -1.82 11.70
C HIS A 81 15.83 -1.72 10.23
N LEU A 82 14.56 -2.02 9.94
CA LEU A 82 14.01 -1.90 8.59
C LEU A 82 13.56 -0.45 8.31
N PRO A 83 13.45 -0.07 7.03
CA PRO A 83 12.99 1.25 6.67
C PRO A 83 11.64 1.59 7.28
N ARG A 84 11.47 2.84 7.67
CA ARG A 84 10.23 3.34 8.26
C ARG A 84 9.11 3.36 7.23
N LEU A 85 7.92 2.91 7.65
CA LEU A 85 6.71 3.00 6.85
C LEU A 85 5.95 4.27 7.18
N GLU A 86 5.60 5.03 6.16
CA GLU A 86 4.76 6.22 6.30
C GLU A 86 3.54 6.05 5.37
N ILE A 87 2.34 6.17 5.94
CA ILE A 87 1.10 5.97 5.21
C ILE A 87 0.41 7.32 5.03
N PHE A 88 0.18 7.67 3.76
CA PHE A 88 -0.51 8.90 3.37
C PHE A 88 -1.88 8.52 2.82
N ALA A 89 -2.92 8.90 3.55
CA ALA A 89 -4.29 8.54 3.22
C ALA A 89 -5.22 9.73 3.35
N PRO A 90 -6.33 9.76 2.59
CA PRO A 90 -7.40 10.74 2.81
C PRO A 90 -7.94 10.64 4.23
N THR A 91 -8.39 11.75 4.77
CA THR A 91 -8.97 11.79 6.12
C THR A 91 -10.34 11.16 6.20
N MET A 92 -11.05 11.13 5.07
CA MET A 92 -12.41 10.58 4.99
C MET A 92 -12.40 9.24 4.28
N PRO A 93 -13.06 8.22 4.85
CA PRO A 93 -13.21 6.96 4.14
C PRO A 93 -14.09 7.13 2.91
N ARG A 94 -13.86 6.30 1.89
CA ARG A 94 -14.63 6.27 0.65
C ARG A 94 -15.14 4.84 0.45
N PRO A 95 -16.15 4.41 1.22
CA PRO A 95 -16.59 3.02 1.17
C PRO A 95 -17.11 2.65 -0.22
N CYS A 96 -16.92 1.41 -0.61
CA CYS A 96 -17.43 0.86 -1.84
C CYS A 96 -18.70 0.07 -1.56
N ASP A 97 -19.79 0.43 -2.23
CA ASP A 97 -21.07 -0.28 -2.10
C ASP A 97 -21.17 -1.51 -3.01
N ALA A 98 -20.22 -1.66 -3.94
CA ALA A 98 -20.24 -2.77 -4.86
C ALA A 98 -19.82 -4.07 -4.18
N ALA A 99 -20.66 -5.11 -4.26
CA ALA A 99 -20.35 -6.43 -3.70
C ALA A 99 -19.05 -7.02 -4.28
N VAL A 100 -18.69 -6.63 -5.50
CA VAL A 100 -17.47 -7.10 -6.17
C VAL A 100 -16.21 -6.74 -5.43
N CYS A 101 -16.19 -5.62 -4.67
CA CYS A 101 -15.02 -5.20 -3.91
C CYS A 101 -14.72 -6.09 -2.71
N VAL A 102 -15.69 -6.82 -2.22
CA VAL A 102 -15.54 -7.78 -1.13
C VAL A 102 -15.49 -9.21 -1.63
N HIS A 103 -15.61 -9.40 -2.95
CA HIS A 103 -15.56 -10.71 -3.57
C HIS A 103 -14.12 -11.25 -3.55
N PRO A 104 -13.90 -12.56 -3.25
CA PRO A 104 -12.55 -13.12 -3.20
C PRO A 104 -11.79 -13.08 -4.53
N PHE A 105 -12.48 -12.86 -5.64
CA PHE A 105 -11.88 -12.74 -6.97
C PHE A 105 -11.63 -11.29 -7.40
N ALA A 106 -11.94 -10.31 -6.57
CA ALA A 106 -11.50 -8.93 -6.80
C ALA A 106 -10.00 -8.90 -6.54
N GLY A 107 -9.20 -9.17 -7.55
CA GLY A 107 -7.77 -9.40 -7.43
C GLY A 107 -6.96 -8.15 -7.12
N THR A 108 -5.69 -8.37 -6.84
CA THR A 108 -4.70 -7.31 -6.68
C THR A 108 -3.66 -7.45 -7.78
N ASP A 109 -3.53 -6.40 -8.59
CA ASP A 109 -2.47 -6.30 -9.57
C ASP A 109 -1.34 -5.46 -9.01
N PHE A 110 -0.10 -5.86 -9.31
CA PHE A 110 0.98 -4.98 -8.92
C PHE A 110 2.07 -4.92 -9.98
N SER A 111 2.76 -3.79 -10.05
CA SER A 111 3.89 -3.59 -10.93
C SER A 111 4.96 -2.75 -10.25
N VAL A 112 6.18 -2.90 -10.72
CA VAL A 112 7.32 -2.14 -10.23
C VAL A 112 7.83 -1.26 -11.34
N ALA A 113 7.98 0.04 -11.04
CA ALA A 113 8.59 1.01 -11.96
C ALA A 113 9.81 1.63 -11.30
N ALA A 114 10.91 1.67 -12.03
CA ALA A 114 12.10 2.39 -11.62
C ALA A 114 12.02 3.81 -12.19
N VAL A 115 12.19 4.81 -11.32
CA VAL A 115 12.25 6.20 -11.74
C VAL A 115 13.69 6.64 -11.67
N THR A 116 14.29 6.92 -12.82
CA THR A 116 15.66 7.42 -12.92
C THR A 116 15.63 8.95 -12.88
N ARG A 117 16.49 9.52 -12.10
CA ARG A 117 16.64 10.97 -12.01
C ARG A 117 18.07 11.37 -12.41
#